data_f93066786f1f9fc4699beb84fc2fc75e
#
_entry.id   f93066786f1f9fc4699beb84fc2fc75e
#
_cell.length_a   1.000
_cell.length_b   1.000
_cell.length_c   1.000
_cell.angle_alpha   90.00
_cell.angle_beta   90.00
_cell.angle_gamma   90.00
#
_symmetry.space_group_name_H-M   'P 1'
#
loop_
_entity.id
_entity.type
_entity.pdbx_description
1 polymer ?
#
loop_
_entity_poly.entity_id
_entity_poly.type
_entity_poly.pdbx_seq_one_letter_code
_entity_poly.pdbx_strand_id
1 'polypeptide(L)'
;MFKHYLITRFNLKNKNWDVTKNNETLLTREWMTHRIGLFSNFCLPSVASQINTNFKWLLFFDATTDADFKTEIEALLKPYPHFKAFYIDGMDAFHSSIKSYITDDSKNTPYIITSRIDNDDCIHKDYISTIQQQFKSQDFMAIDILKGYSLQVSPDIMLGKKEHIFNPFISLIEKNETPKTVWFSDHNMWKKESRRIEIANQRLWMSIIHEKNKVNEFDGYDNVSWDDIKTDFIVSDEINSKVSKNIIPHKEWRYLSLKNKLYVNYVLMSKKLKKAVGLYKIK
;
A
#
# COMPACT_ATOMS: atom_id res chain seq x y z
N MET A 1 -12.77 21.92 1.82
CA MET A 1 -12.87 21.01 2.99
C MET A 1 -13.03 19.58 2.47
N PHE A 2 -12.27 18.61 3.02
CA PHE A 2 -12.32 17.19 2.65
C PHE A 2 -12.12 16.30 3.89
N LYS A 3 -12.45 15.02 3.78
CA LYS A 3 -12.01 13.94 4.66
C LYS A 3 -11.10 13.00 3.91
N HIS A 4 -10.08 12.44 4.59
CA HIS A 4 -9.14 11.49 4.01
C HIS A 4 -9.26 10.14 4.70
N TYR A 5 -9.41 9.08 3.89
CA TYR A 5 -9.51 7.69 4.32
C TYR A 5 -8.39 6.88 3.69
N LEU A 6 -7.51 6.31 4.52
CA LEU A 6 -6.60 5.25 4.12
C LEU A 6 -7.34 3.92 4.27
N ILE A 7 -7.26 3.02 3.30
CA ILE A 7 -8.07 1.80 3.27
C ILE A 7 -7.18 0.60 3.01
N THR A 8 -7.26 -0.40 3.89
CA THR A 8 -6.54 -1.66 3.79
C THR A 8 -7.53 -2.83 3.77
N ARG A 9 -7.37 -3.69 2.78
CA ARG A 9 -7.96 -5.02 2.76
C ARG A 9 -6.99 -5.99 3.43
N PHE A 10 -7.42 -6.72 4.46
CA PHE A 10 -6.53 -7.61 5.21
C PHE A 10 -6.65 -9.06 4.76
N ASN A 11 -7.64 -9.79 5.26
CA ASN A 11 -7.83 -11.22 5.02
C ASN A 11 -9.23 -11.57 4.50
N LEU A 12 -9.83 -10.71 3.71
CA LEU A 12 -11.17 -10.95 3.16
C LEU A 12 -11.16 -12.18 2.25
N LYS A 13 -12.06 -13.09 2.49
CA LYS A 13 -12.28 -14.26 1.63
C LYS A 13 -12.69 -13.84 0.23
N ASN A 14 -12.05 -14.43 -0.77
CA ASN A 14 -12.38 -14.23 -2.18
C ASN A 14 -12.46 -15.59 -2.87
N LYS A 15 -13.60 -15.90 -3.47
CA LYS A 15 -13.88 -17.18 -4.15
C LYS A 15 -12.83 -17.56 -5.23
N ASN A 16 -12.08 -16.57 -5.73
CA ASN A 16 -11.11 -16.76 -6.79
C ASN A 16 -9.64 -16.77 -6.28
N TRP A 17 -9.43 -16.76 -4.96
CA TRP A 17 -8.09 -16.58 -4.36
C TRP A 17 -7.86 -17.58 -3.22
N ASP A 18 -7.67 -18.86 -3.57
CA ASP A 18 -7.54 -19.92 -2.57
C ASP A 18 -6.09 -20.27 -2.23
N VAL A 19 -5.12 -19.92 -3.09
CA VAL A 19 -3.72 -20.30 -2.93
C VAL A 19 -2.73 -19.17 -3.26
N THR A 20 -1.51 -19.27 -2.67
CA THR A 20 -0.34 -18.43 -3.03
C THR A 20 0.28 -18.90 -4.36
N LYS A 21 1.34 -18.18 -4.85
CA LYS A 21 2.14 -18.63 -6.01
C LYS A 21 2.82 -19.99 -5.78
N ASN A 22 3.04 -20.40 -4.53
CA ASN A 22 3.65 -21.66 -4.14
C ASN A 22 2.63 -22.76 -3.80
N ASN A 23 1.34 -22.60 -4.22
CA ASN A 23 0.22 -23.50 -3.91
C ASN A 23 -0.08 -23.68 -2.40
N GLU A 24 0.32 -22.74 -1.55
CA GLU A 24 -0.04 -22.75 -0.14
C GLU A 24 -1.45 -22.22 0.04
N THR A 25 -2.26 -22.87 0.86
CA THR A 25 -3.63 -22.43 1.19
C THR A 25 -3.59 -21.07 1.87
N LEU A 26 -4.34 -20.12 1.34
CA LEU A 26 -4.52 -18.80 1.95
C LEU A 26 -5.47 -18.86 3.14
N LEU A 27 -5.38 -17.86 4.01
CA LEU A 27 -6.28 -17.65 5.15
C LEU A 27 -6.24 -18.76 6.21
N THR A 28 -5.16 -19.58 6.24
CA THR A 28 -4.90 -20.47 7.37
C THR A 28 -4.47 -19.69 8.61
N ARG A 29 -4.45 -20.36 9.77
CA ARG A 29 -3.98 -19.74 11.02
C ARG A 29 -2.53 -19.28 10.91
N GLU A 30 -1.64 -20.11 10.32
CA GLU A 30 -0.23 -19.78 10.09
C GLU A 30 -0.06 -18.59 9.14
N TRP A 31 -0.89 -18.54 8.10
CA TRP A 31 -0.92 -17.38 7.18
C TRP A 31 -1.33 -16.11 7.95
N MET A 32 -2.37 -16.18 8.77
CA MET A 32 -2.87 -15.03 9.53
C MET A 32 -1.84 -14.55 10.55
N THR A 33 -1.22 -15.47 11.31
CA THR A 33 -0.12 -15.14 12.25
C THR A 33 1.02 -14.41 11.52
N HIS A 34 1.44 -14.93 10.38
CA HIS A 34 2.49 -14.31 9.58
C HIS A 34 2.09 -12.90 9.10
N ARG A 35 0.84 -12.72 8.65
CA ARG A 35 0.34 -11.42 8.17
C ARG A 35 0.20 -10.40 9.28
N ILE A 36 -0.25 -10.78 10.46
CA ILE A 36 -0.29 -9.89 11.64
C ILE A 36 1.14 -9.50 12.03
N GLY A 37 2.09 -10.45 11.99
CA GLY A 37 3.50 -10.15 12.21
C GLY A 37 4.06 -9.11 11.22
N LEU A 38 3.78 -9.23 9.92
CA LEU A 38 4.17 -8.23 8.93
C LEU A 38 3.48 -6.88 9.18
N PHE A 39 2.18 -6.93 9.46
CA PHE A 39 1.39 -5.74 9.73
C PHE A 39 1.92 -4.97 10.95
N SER A 40 2.15 -5.64 12.08
CA SER A 40 2.63 -5.03 13.32
C SER A 40 4.07 -4.52 13.21
N ASN A 41 4.88 -5.15 12.36
CA ASN A 41 6.28 -4.80 12.21
C ASN A 41 6.57 -3.74 11.15
N PHE A 42 5.76 -3.66 10.10
CA PHE A 42 6.00 -2.78 8.95
C PHE A 42 4.85 -1.78 8.71
N CYS A 43 3.64 -2.27 8.45
CA CYS A 43 2.53 -1.43 7.99
C CYS A 43 2.03 -0.51 9.11
N LEU A 44 1.70 -1.07 10.26
CA LEU A 44 1.16 -0.30 11.40
C LEU A 44 2.11 0.81 11.88
N PRO A 45 3.41 0.55 12.13
CA PRO A 45 4.32 1.61 12.55
C PRO A 45 4.45 2.73 11.51
N SER A 46 4.50 2.39 10.22
CA SER A 46 4.64 3.38 9.14
C SER A 46 3.40 4.26 8.97
N VAL A 47 2.21 3.71 9.21
CA VAL A 47 0.96 4.49 9.18
C VAL A 47 0.77 5.28 10.48
N ALA A 48 1.13 4.71 11.63
CA ALA A 48 1.03 5.38 12.91
C ALA A 48 1.99 6.58 13.06
N SER A 49 3.11 6.55 12.32
CA SER A 49 4.12 7.63 12.32
C SER A 49 3.84 8.76 11.33
N GLN A 50 2.68 8.79 10.68
CA GLN A 50 2.35 9.89 9.77
C GLN A 50 2.37 11.23 10.49
N ILE A 51 3.13 12.21 9.96
CA ILE A 51 3.21 13.57 10.54
C ILE A 51 1.84 14.25 10.52
N ASN A 52 1.08 14.02 9.45
CA ASN A 52 -0.28 14.51 9.34
C ASN A 52 -1.28 13.43 9.76
N THR A 53 -1.90 13.62 10.93
CA THR A 53 -2.89 12.70 11.50
C THR A 53 -4.34 12.99 11.09
N ASN A 54 -4.56 13.97 10.19
CA ASN A 54 -5.90 14.31 9.71
C ASN A 54 -6.39 13.32 8.63
N PHE A 55 -6.49 12.05 9.00
CA PHE A 55 -7.05 10.98 8.19
C PHE A 55 -7.66 9.91 9.09
N LYS A 56 -8.45 9.01 8.51
CA LYS A 56 -8.92 7.79 9.17
C LYS A 56 -8.38 6.57 8.43
N TRP A 57 -7.89 5.59 9.18
CA TRP A 57 -7.48 4.32 8.60
C TRP A 57 -8.57 3.26 8.77
N LEU A 58 -9.08 2.72 7.67
CA LEU A 58 -10.13 1.72 7.64
C LEU A 58 -9.51 0.37 7.25
N LEU A 59 -9.52 -0.58 8.17
CA LEU A 59 -8.96 -1.91 7.98
C LEU A 59 -10.11 -2.93 7.91
N PHE A 60 -10.16 -3.68 6.83
CA PHE A 60 -11.24 -4.63 6.58
C PHE A 60 -10.75 -6.06 6.71
N PHE A 61 -11.35 -6.77 7.67
CA PHE A 61 -11.11 -8.16 8.00
C PHE A 61 -12.32 -9.02 7.67
N ASP A 62 -12.11 -10.31 7.47
CA ASP A 62 -13.19 -11.26 7.28
C ASP A 62 -13.98 -11.49 8.58
N ALA A 63 -15.29 -11.58 8.51
CA ALA A 63 -16.16 -11.81 9.66
C ALA A 63 -15.83 -13.12 10.40
N THR A 64 -15.29 -14.10 9.67
CA THR A 64 -14.88 -15.40 10.22
C THR A 64 -13.47 -15.41 10.81
N THR A 65 -12.78 -14.27 10.90
CA THR A 65 -11.51 -14.16 11.60
C THR A 65 -11.63 -14.67 13.03
N ASP A 66 -10.71 -15.53 13.48
CA ASP A 66 -10.71 -16.13 14.81
C ASP A 66 -10.73 -15.07 15.91
N ALA A 67 -11.37 -15.35 17.04
CA ALA A 67 -11.59 -14.41 18.13
C ALA A 67 -10.28 -13.91 18.77
N ASP A 68 -9.27 -14.76 18.86
CA ASP A 68 -7.94 -14.38 19.38
C ASP A 68 -7.24 -13.39 18.46
N PHE A 69 -7.29 -13.57 17.14
CA PHE A 69 -6.79 -12.58 16.19
C PHE A 69 -7.57 -11.27 16.23
N LYS A 70 -8.89 -11.32 16.39
CA LYS A 70 -9.69 -10.09 16.58
C LYS A 70 -9.22 -9.32 17.80
N THR A 71 -9.02 -10.01 18.92
CA THR A 71 -8.52 -9.41 20.17
C THR A 71 -7.14 -8.79 19.99
N GLU A 72 -6.23 -9.49 19.30
CA GLU A 72 -4.89 -8.98 18.99
C GLU A 72 -4.95 -7.73 18.11
N ILE A 73 -5.74 -7.75 17.04
CA ILE A 73 -5.93 -6.61 16.14
C ILE A 73 -6.48 -5.40 16.89
N GLU A 74 -7.52 -5.59 17.70
CA GLU A 74 -8.11 -4.51 18.51
C GLU A 74 -7.11 -3.93 19.51
N ALA A 75 -6.28 -4.78 20.12
CA ALA A 75 -5.21 -4.33 21.02
C ALA A 75 -4.15 -3.49 20.27
N LEU A 76 -3.74 -3.92 19.07
CA LEU A 76 -2.80 -3.18 18.22
C LEU A 76 -3.34 -1.80 17.78
N LEU A 77 -4.65 -1.70 17.51
CA LEU A 77 -5.27 -0.46 17.03
C LEU A 77 -5.72 0.46 18.16
N LYS A 78 -5.88 -0.04 19.38
CA LYS A 78 -6.39 0.71 20.55
C LYS A 78 -5.69 2.05 20.80
N PRO A 79 -4.36 2.21 20.63
CA PRO A 79 -3.69 3.50 20.82
C PRO A 79 -4.10 4.59 19.81
N TYR A 80 -4.76 4.22 18.72
CA TYR A 80 -5.01 5.09 17.56
C TYR A 80 -6.52 5.26 17.32
N PRO A 81 -7.20 6.26 17.90
CA PRO A 81 -8.66 6.39 17.84
C PRO A 81 -9.22 6.65 16.43
N HIS A 82 -8.36 7.05 15.50
CA HIS A 82 -8.71 7.26 14.08
C HIS A 82 -8.44 6.03 13.19
N PHE A 83 -7.98 4.90 13.76
CA PHE A 83 -7.85 3.61 13.09
C PHE A 83 -9.05 2.73 13.45
N LYS A 84 -9.68 2.10 12.46
CA LYS A 84 -10.91 1.33 12.65
C LYS A 84 -10.84 -0.02 11.97
N ALA A 85 -11.06 -1.09 12.73
CA ALA A 85 -11.27 -2.44 12.21
C ALA A 85 -12.75 -2.64 11.84
N PHE A 86 -12.99 -3.28 10.70
CA PHE A 86 -14.29 -3.73 10.23
C PHE A 86 -14.23 -5.22 9.93
N TYR A 87 -15.17 -5.98 10.47
CA TYR A 87 -15.30 -7.41 10.22
C TYR A 87 -16.51 -7.65 9.33
N ILE A 88 -16.27 -8.01 8.06
CA ILE A 88 -17.29 -8.08 7.00
C ILE A 88 -17.29 -9.45 6.32
N ASP A 89 -18.37 -9.77 5.62
CA ASP A 89 -18.52 -11.05 4.93
C ASP A 89 -17.82 -11.05 3.55
N GLY A 90 -16.51 -11.30 3.60
CA GLY A 90 -15.67 -11.48 2.42
C GLY A 90 -15.56 -10.26 1.50
N MET A 91 -15.05 -10.52 0.30
CA MET A 91 -14.83 -9.49 -0.73
C MET A 91 -16.14 -8.94 -1.32
N ASP A 92 -17.22 -9.73 -1.30
CA ASP A 92 -18.50 -9.30 -1.86
C ASP A 92 -19.10 -8.12 -1.08
N ALA A 93 -18.84 -8.05 0.25
CA ALA A 93 -19.27 -6.95 1.11
C ALA A 93 -18.30 -5.75 1.13
N PHE A 94 -17.09 -5.88 0.59
CA PHE A 94 -16.03 -4.89 0.77
C PHE A 94 -16.37 -3.50 0.25
N HIS A 95 -16.79 -3.39 -1.01
CA HIS A 95 -17.08 -2.10 -1.63
C HIS A 95 -18.31 -1.41 -1.00
N SER A 96 -19.36 -2.17 -0.67
CA SER A 96 -20.56 -1.63 -0.01
C SER A 96 -20.25 -1.15 1.40
N SER A 97 -19.44 -1.88 2.16
CA SER A 97 -19.02 -1.50 3.52
C SER A 97 -18.17 -0.22 3.54
N ILE A 98 -17.22 -0.09 2.60
CA ILE A 98 -16.45 1.16 2.46
C ILE A 98 -17.39 2.34 2.18
N LYS A 99 -18.27 2.19 1.18
CA LYS A 99 -19.19 3.27 0.78
C LYS A 99 -20.13 3.65 1.91
N SER A 100 -20.74 2.67 2.59
CA SER A 100 -21.63 2.92 3.72
C SER A 100 -20.95 3.74 4.79
N TYR A 101 -19.75 3.30 5.25
CA TYR A 101 -19.01 4.02 6.27
C TYR A 101 -18.64 5.44 5.84
N ILE A 102 -18.08 5.61 4.63
CA ILE A 102 -17.65 6.93 4.12
C ILE A 102 -18.86 7.86 3.99
N THR A 103 -19.97 7.38 3.43
CA THR A 103 -21.20 8.19 3.27
C THR A 103 -21.69 8.70 4.62
N ASP A 104 -21.73 7.83 5.62
CA ASP A 104 -22.19 8.23 6.96
C ASP A 104 -21.21 9.19 7.66
N ASP A 105 -19.92 8.90 7.59
CA ASP A 105 -18.90 9.69 8.26
C ASP A 105 -18.68 11.07 7.60
N SER A 106 -18.89 11.21 6.30
CA SER A 106 -18.59 12.40 5.51
C SER A 106 -19.81 13.20 5.05
N LYS A 107 -21.01 12.98 5.62
CA LYS A 107 -22.29 13.59 5.20
C LYS A 107 -22.25 15.08 4.85
N ASN A 108 -21.46 15.86 5.60
CA ASN A 108 -21.37 17.32 5.45
C ASN A 108 -20.04 17.77 4.83
N THR A 109 -19.33 16.87 4.17
CA THR A 109 -18.01 17.15 3.60
C THR A 109 -18.11 17.06 2.07
N PRO A 110 -17.81 18.14 1.31
CA PRO A 110 -18.04 18.15 -0.14
C PRO A 110 -17.05 17.30 -0.95
N TYR A 111 -15.90 16.94 -0.38
CA TYR A 111 -14.88 16.16 -1.04
C TYR A 111 -14.34 15.07 -0.12
N ILE A 112 -13.91 13.97 -0.71
CA ILE A 112 -13.15 12.93 -0.02
C ILE A 112 -11.83 12.65 -0.75
N ILE A 113 -10.86 12.18 0.02
CA ILE A 113 -9.66 11.56 -0.47
C ILE A 113 -9.67 10.11 0.01
N THR A 114 -9.43 9.17 -0.88
CA THR A 114 -9.25 7.78 -0.51
C THR A 114 -7.90 7.29 -0.98
N SER A 115 -7.14 6.65 -0.11
CA SER A 115 -5.83 6.05 -0.38
C SER A 115 -5.86 4.58 -0.04
N ARG A 116 -5.01 3.78 -0.66
CA ARG A 116 -4.88 2.36 -0.32
C ARG A 116 -3.45 2.02 0.07
N ILE A 117 -3.33 1.04 0.95
CA ILE A 117 -2.08 0.38 1.31
C ILE A 117 -2.37 -1.09 1.57
N ASP A 118 -1.46 -1.97 1.14
CA ASP A 118 -1.54 -3.39 1.48
C ASP A 118 -0.99 -3.62 2.90
N ASN A 119 -1.44 -4.67 3.57
CA ASN A 119 -1.23 -4.88 5.01
C ASN A 119 0.22 -5.27 5.41
N ASP A 120 1.10 -5.44 4.45
CA ASP A 120 2.51 -5.81 4.61
C ASP A 120 3.49 -4.72 4.13
N ASP A 121 3.00 -3.66 3.50
CA ASP A 121 3.83 -2.60 2.92
C ASP A 121 3.98 -1.39 3.88
N CYS A 122 4.93 -0.50 3.58
CA CYS A 122 5.19 0.72 4.34
C CYS A 122 4.94 1.98 3.51
N ILE A 123 4.60 3.07 4.20
CA ILE A 123 4.56 4.43 3.61
C ILE A 123 5.47 5.37 4.38
N HIS A 124 6.02 6.35 3.65
CA HIS A 124 6.83 7.43 4.20
C HIS A 124 6.00 8.29 5.17
N LYS A 125 6.61 8.82 6.22
CA LYS A 125 5.93 9.66 7.23
C LYS A 125 5.19 10.88 6.65
N ASP A 126 5.57 11.37 5.47
CA ASP A 126 4.92 12.49 4.77
C ASP A 126 3.90 12.05 3.71
N TYR A 127 3.59 10.75 3.60
CA TYR A 127 2.70 10.23 2.56
C TYR A 127 1.34 10.92 2.59
N ILE A 128 0.67 10.95 3.73
CA ILE A 128 -0.67 11.58 3.90
C ILE A 128 -0.61 13.07 3.58
N SER A 129 0.40 13.79 4.08
CA SER A 129 0.60 15.22 3.80
C SER A 129 0.75 15.48 2.32
N THR A 130 1.58 14.68 1.63
CA THR A 130 1.84 14.85 0.20
C THR A 130 0.60 14.62 -0.64
N ILE A 131 -0.22 13.61 -0.32
CA ILE A 131 -1.50 13.38 -0.99
C ILE A 131 -2.46 14.53 -0.75
N GLN A 132 -2.60 15.02 0.47
CA GLN A 132 -3.52 16.11 0.81
C GLN A 132 -3.12 17.44 0.14
N GLN A 133 -1.83 17.70 -0.07
CA GLN A 133 -1.34 18.87 -0.80
C GLN A 133 -1.78 18.92 -2.28
N GLN A 134 -2.19 17.77 -2.84
CA GLN A 134 -2.70 17.72 -4.21
C GLN A 134 -4.17 18.16 -4.32
N PHE A 135 -4.84 18.37 -3.19
CA PHE A 135 -6.25 18.77 -3.18
C PHE A 135 -6.45 20.20 -3.70
N LYS A 136 -7.24 20.34 -4.76
CA LYS A 136 -7.65 21.61 -5.39
C LYS A 136 -9.15 21.62 -5.74
N SER A 137 -9.97 20.94 -4.93
CA SER A 137 -11.42 20.77 -5.18
C SER A 137 -11.74 20.08 -6.51
N GLN A 138 -10.92 19.12 -6.92
CA GLN A 138 -11.13 18.35 -8.14
C GLN A 138 -12.32 17.40 -7.99
N ASP A 139 -13.14 17.32 -9.04
CA ASP A 139 -14.31 16.42 -9.06
C ASP A 139 -13.90 14.94 -9.06
N PHE A 140 -12.77 14.63 -9.71
CA PHE A 140 -12.19 13.28 -9.75
C PHE A 140 -10.73 13.37 -10.21
N MET A 141 -9.77 12.98 -9.39
CA MET A 141 -8.34 13.03 -9.69
C MET A 141 -7.59 11.92 -8.99
N ALA A 142 -7.03 10.99 -9.76
CA ALA A 142 -6.12 9.97 -9.22
C ALA A 142 -4.74 10.57 -8.95
N ILE A 143 -4.08 10.09 -7.89
CA ILE A 143 -2.70 10.46 -7.54
C ILE A 143 -1.86 9.20 -7.54
N ASP A 144 -0.86 9.14 -8.40
CA ASP A 144 0.04 8.02 -8.59
C ASP A 144 1.46 8.43 -8.17
N ILE A 145 1.95 7.87 -7.07
CA ILE A 145 3.31 8.12 -6.58
C ILE A 145 4.24 7.10 -7.22
N LEU A 146 5.02 7.54 -8.21
CA LEU A 146 5.78 6.64 -9.07
C LEU A 146 6.98 5.98 -8.39
N LYS A 147 7.55 6.61 -7.36
CA LYS A 147 8.82 6.20 -6.75
C LYS A 147 8.63 5.69 -5.33
N GLY A 148 9.33 4.63 -5.02
CA GLY A 148 9.40 4.00 -3.72
C GLY A 148 10.68 3.19 -3.56
N TYR A 149 10.62 2.23 -2.63
CA TYR A 149 11.68 1.27 -2.36
C TYR A 149 11.14 -0.15 -2.41
N SER A 150 12.04 -1.12 -2.58
CA SER A 150 11.81 -2.54 -2.37
C SER A 150 12.73 -2.99 -1.26
N LEU A 151 12.18 -3.49 -0.17
CA LEU A 151 12.92 -4.09 0.95
C LEU A 151 12.59 -5.58 1.01
N GLN A 152 13.55 -6.43 0.65
CA GLN A 152 13.45 -7.86 0.88
C GLN A 152 13.88 -8.18 2.32
N VAL A 153 13.09 -8.99 3.02
CA VAL A 153 13.34 -9.36 4.42
C VAL A 153 13.57 -10.86 4.63
N SER A 154 13.37 -11.64 3.57
CA SER A 154 13.61 -13.10 3.51
C SER A 154 13.83 -13.53 2.05
N PRO A 155 14.77 -14.48 1.73
CA PRO A 155 15.72 -15.09 2.66
C PRO A 155 16.82 -14.13 3.12
N ASP A 156 17.27 -13.23 2.26
CA ASP A 156 18.32 -12.26 2.52
C ASP A 156 17.73 -10.85 2.60
N ILE A 157 18.35 -9.97 3.40
CA ILE A 157 17.87 -8.59 3.52
C ILE A 157 18.57 -7.72 2.47
N MET A 158 17.78 -7.24 1.52
CA MET A 158 18.24 -6.33 0.45
C MET A 158 17.32 -5.12 0.33
N LEU A 159 17.90 -3.95 0.12
CA LEU A 159 17.16 -2.70 -0.05
C LEU A 159 17.60 -2.00 -1.32
N GLY A 160 16.64 -1.62 -2.15
CA GLY A 160 16.90 -0.89 -3.39
C GLY A 160 15.79 0.09 -3.74
N LYS A 161 16.09 1.03 -4.64
CA LYS A 161 15.09 1.91 -5.25
C LYS A 161 14.14 1.10 -6.11
N LYS A 162 12.88 1.54 -6.20
CA LYS A 162 11.87 0.96 -7.07
C LYS A 162 11.01 2.06 -7.69
N GLU A 163 10.67 1.93 -8.96
CA GLU A 163 9.66 2.75 -9.63
C GLU A 163 8.57 1.86 -10.21
N HIS A 164 7.33 2.27 -10.02
CA HIS A 164 6.18 1.55 -10.54
C HIS A 164 5.05 2.53 -10.88
N ILE A 165 4.66 2.59 -12.14
CA ILE A 165 3.47 3.33 -12.60
C ILE A 165 2.24 2.43 -12.38
N PHE A 166 1.15 3.00 -11.88
CA PHE A 166 -0.07 2.26 -11.51
C PHE A 166 0.19 1.24 -10.39
N ASN A 167 0.89 1.69 -9.38
CA ASN A 167 1.24 0.87 -8.22
C ASN A 167 0.07 0.73 -7.23
N PRO A 168 0.16 -0.17 -6.24
CA PRO A 168 -0.90 -0.35 -5.24
C PRO A 168 -1.09 0.82 -4.26
N PHE A 169 -0.20 1.82 -4.25
CA PHE A 169 -0.27 3.00 -3.35
C PHE A 169 -1.00 4.20 -3.96
N ILE A 170 -1.88 3.97 -4.91
CA ILE A 170 -2.64 5.01 -5.57
C ILE A 170 -3.68 5.64 -4.63
N SER A 171 -3.95 6.93 -4.82
CA SER A 171 -5.00 7.68 -4.11
C SER A 171 -5.98 8.32 -5.08
N LEU A 172 -7.17 8.65 -4.59
CA LEU A 172 -8.22 9.30 -5.36
C LEU A 172 -8.78 10.48 -4.58
N ILE A 173 -8.81 11.65 -5.20
CA ILE A 173 -9.58 12.82 -4.77
C ILE A 173 -10.88 12.84 -5.58
N GLU A 174 -12.02 12.98 -4.93
CA GLU A 174 -13.32 13.06 -5.61
C GLU A 174 -14.35 13.88 -4.85
N LYS A 175 -15.40 14.35 -5.57
CA LYS A 175 -16.59 14.89 -4.95
C LYS A 175 -17.32 13.81 -4.16
N ASN A 176 -17.88 14.19 -3.03
CA ASN A 176 -18.59 13.30 -2.11
C ASN A 176 -20.10 13.23 -2.40
N GLU A 177 -20.50 13.27 -3.66
CA GLU A 177 -21.91 13.10 -4.05
C GLU A 177 -22.28 11.62 -4.22
N THR A 178 -21.47 10.91 -5.01
CA THR A 178 -21.58 9.45 -5.23
C THR A 178 -20.19 8.84 -5.30
N PRO A 179 -19.48 8.74 -4.16
CA PRO A 179 -18.07 8.37 -4.16
C PRO A 179 -17.86 6.95 -4.68
N LYS A 180 -16.85 6.84 -5.56
CA LYS A 180 -16.39 5.54 -6.09
C LYS A 180 -15.35 4.89 -5.19
N THR A 181 -14.53 5.72 -4.53
CA THR A 181 -13.34 5.37 -3.75
C THR A 181 -12.20 4.81 -4.61
N VAL A 182 -10.99 4.80 -4.07
CA VAL A 182 -9.81 4.28 -4.77
C VAL A 182 -9.90 2.77 -5.06
N TRP A 183 -10.80 2.06 -4.38
CA TRP A 183 -11.03 0.62 -4.53
C TRP A 183 -12.06 0.25 -5.61
N PHE A 184 -12.70 1.22 -6.30
CA PHE A 184 -13.67 0.90 -7.35
C PHE A 184 -13.05 0.12 -8.53
N SER A 185 -11.72 0.10 -8.61
CA SER A 185 -10.97 -0.58 -9.66
C SER A 185 -9.65 -1.12 -9.11
N ASP A 186 -9.16 -2.21 -9.68
CA ASP A 186 -7.81 -2.68 -9.41
C ASP A 186 -6.76 -1.65 -9.81
N HIS A 187 -5.64 -1.59 -9.08
CA HIS A 187 -4.59 -0.60 -9.34
C HIS A 187 -4.10 -0.60 -10.79
N ASN A 188 -4.00 -1.76 -11.43
CA ASN A 188 -3.61 -1.87 -12.84
C ASN A 188 -4.61 -1.27 -13.82
N MET A 189 -5.87 -1.09 -13.44
CA MET A 189 -6.91 -0.52 -14.28
C MET A 189 -6.86 1.01 -14.32
N TRP A 190 -6.18 1.64 -13.38
CA TRP A 190 -5.94 3.08 -13.37
C TRP A 190 -5.13 3.59 -14.58
N LYS A 191 -4.48 2.69 -15.32
CA LYS A 191 -3.90 3.01 -16.63
C LYS A 191 -4.89 3.59 -17.65
N LYS A 192 -6.19 3.32 -17.45
CA LYS A 192 -7.30 3.81 -18.31
C LYS A 192 -7.87 5.16 -17.87
N GLU A 193 -7.43 5.70 -16.73
CA GLU A 193 -7.87 6.99 -16.23
C GLU A 193 -6.89 8.09 -16.66
N SER A 194 -7.41 9.10 -17.35
CA SER A 194 -6.63 10.24 -17.83
C SER A 194 -6.42 11.32 -16.76
N ARG A 195 -7.39 11.46 -15.84
CA ARG A 195 -7.35 12.45 -14.75
C ARG A 195 -6.45 11.96 -13.64
N ARG A 196 -5.13 12.12 -13.83
CA ARG A 196 -4.11 11.62 -12.92
C ARG A 196 -2.95 12.58 -12.76
N ILE A 197 -2.55 12.81 -11.50
CA ILE A 197 -1.32 13.49 -11.11
C ILE A 197 -0.27 12.40 -10.84
N GLU A 198 0.90 12.53 -11.47
CA GLU A 198 2.05 11.65 -11.22
C GLU A 198 3.06 12.39 -10.34
N ILE A 199 3.39 11.82 -9.16
CA ILE A 199 4.41 12.34 -8.25
C ILE A 199 5.67 11.51 -8.47
N ALA A 200 6.72 12.15 -9.01
CA ALA A 200 7.98 11.49 -9.38
C ALA A 200 9.23 12.09 -8.69
N ASN A 201 9.07 13.11 -7.87
CA ASN A 201 10.15 13.81 -7.19
C ASN A 201 10.47 13.28 -5.79
N GLN A 202 9.61 12.41 -5.24
CA GLN A 202 9.74 11.85 -3.90
C GLN A 202 9.52 10.32 -3.93
N ARG A 203 10.12 9.60 -2.96
CA ARG A 203 9.91 8.17 -2.71
C ARG A 203 9.06 8.01 -1.46
N LEU A 204 7.79 7.66 -1.63
CA LEU A 204 6.82 7.72 -0.53
C LEU A 204 6.20 6.37 -0.16
N TRP A 205 6.67 5.28 -0.74
CA TRP A 205 6.22 3.93 -0.39
C TRP A 205 7.38 2.94 -0.42
N MET A 206 7.21 1.84 0.28
CA MET A 206 8.17 0.74 0.30
C MET A 206 7.42 -0.59 0.29
N SER A 207 7.65 -1.39 -0.76
CA SER A 207 7.14 -2.75 -0.84
C SER A 207 8.03 -3.69 -0.05
N ILE A 208 7.41 -4.48 0.83
CA ILE A 208 8.09 -5.51 1.63
C ILE A 208 8.04 -6.85 0.91
N ILE A 209 9.21 -7.40 0.59
CA ILE A 209 9.35 -8.66 -0.11
C ILE A 209 9.72 -9.76 0.88
N HIS A 210 8.89 -10.78 0.92
CA HIS A 210 9.03 -11.95 1.78
C HIS A 210 8.61 -13.22 1.03
N GLU A 211 8.98 -14.39 1.54
CA GLU A 211 8.76 -15.68 0.86
C GLU A 211 7.29 -16.04 0.58
N LYS A 212 6.35 -15.52 1.40
CA LYS A 212 4.90 -15.73 1.24
C LYS A 212 4.20 -14.66 0.40
N ASN A 213 4.94 -13.82 -0.33
CA ASN A 213 4.33 -12.93 -1.32
C ASN A 213 3.65 -13.74 -2.43
N LYS A 214 2.46 -13.31 -2.85
CA LYS A 214 1.70 -13.96 -3.92
C LYS A 214 2.34 -13.74 -5.30
N VAL A 215 2.83 -12.53 -5.56
CA VAL A 215 3.30 -12.09 -6.89
C VAL A 215 4.63 -11.34 -6.80
N ASN A 216 4.86 -10.58 -5.73
CA ASN A 216 5.99 -9.68 -5.64
C ASN A 216 7.31 -10.43 -5.51
N GLU A 217 8.31 -10.00 -6.27
CA GLU A 217 9.71 -10.40 -6.18
C GLU A 217 10.56 -9.16 -5.96
N PHE A 218 11.78 -9.35 -5.45
CA PHE A 218 12.69 -8.24 -5.26
C PHE A 218 13.14 -7.65 -6.60
N ASP A 219 12.71 -6.45 -6.86
CA ASP A 219 13.04 -5.67 -8.06
C ASP A 219 13.78 -4.35 -7.72
N GLY A 220 14.31 -4.28 -6.49
CA GLY A 220 15.11 -3.14 -6.03
C GLY A 220 16.41 -2.98 -6.80
N TYR A 221 16.84 -1.73 -6.99
CA TYR A 221 18.09 -1.40 -7.67
C TYR A 221 18.77 -0.18 -7.01
N ASP A 222 20.02 0.09 -7.41
CA ASP A 222 20.92 1.07 -6.83
C ASP A 222 21.22 0.84 -5.34
N ASN A 223 22.31 1.43 -4.87
CA ASN A 223 22.66 1.41 -3.46
C ASN A 223 21.76 2.37 -2.67
N VAL A 224 21.14 1.86 -1.62
CA VAL A 224 20.34 2.63 -0.64
C VAL A 224 20.82 2.24 0.75
N SER A 225 21.20 3.23 1.55
CA SER A 225 21.49 3.01 2.96
C SER A 225 20.20 2.97 3.76
N TRP A 226 20.05 1.97 4.63
CA TRP A 226 18.92 1.92 5.57
C TRP A 226 18.96 3.13 6.52
N ASP A 227 20.13 3.52 6.95
CA ASP A 227 20.32 4.66 7.86
C ASP A 227 19.82 5.99 7.27
N ASP A 228 19.84 6.14 5.93
CA ASP A 228 19.35 7.34 5.25
C ASP A 228 17.82 7.44 5.23
N ILE A 229 17.11 6.32 5.36
CA ILE A 229 15.64 6.29 5.18
C ILE A 229 14.87 5.79 6.40
N LYS A 230 15.51 5.17 7.39
CA LYS A 230 14.84 4.57 8.56
C LYS A 230 14.06 5.57 9.43
N THR A 231 14.41 6.87 9.38
CA THR A 231 13.68 7.94 10.07
C THR A 231 12.46 8.44 9.31
N ASP A 232 12.31 8.01 8.06
CA ASP A 232 11.22 8.38 7.17
C ASP A 232 10.25 7.21 6.92
N PHE A 233 10.76 5.98 6.98
CA PHE A 233 10.00 4.73 6.89
C PHE A 233 10.09 3.98 8.23
N ILE A 234 9.18 4.31 9.13
CA ILE A 234 9.20 3.76 10.49
C ILE A 234 8.70 2.31 10.46
N VAL A 235 9.49 1.44 11.06
CA VAL A 235 9.19 0.02 11.31
C VAL A 235 9.38 -0.28 12.79
N SER A 236 9.03 -1.49 13.26
CA SER A 236 9.29 -1.87 14.64
C SER A 236 10.80 -1.84 14.98
N ASP A 237 11.14 -1.65 16.26
CA ASP A 237 12.52 -1.62 16.73
C ASP A 237 13.25 -2.94 16.41
N GLU A 238 12.54 -4.06 16.49
CA GLU A 238 13.05 -5.37 16.11
C GLU A 238 13.50 -5.41 14.66
N ILE A 239 12.62 -4.97 13.73
CA ILE A 239 12.92 -4.93 12.30
C ILE A 239 14.02 -3.91 12.01
N ASN A 240 13.96 -2.73 12.61
CA ASN A 240 15.00 -1.73 12.43
C ASN A 240 16.38 -2.27 12.82
N SER A 241 16.47 -2.95 13.97
CA SER A 241 17.70 -3.62 14.43
C SER A 241 18.13 -4.76 13.48
N LYS A 242 17.17 -5.58 13.04
CA LYS A 242 17.43 -6.72 12.13
C LYS A 242 17.96 -6.23 10.78
N VAL A 243 17.33 -5.22 10.18
CA VAL A 243 17.76 -4.64 8.89
C VAL A 243 19.13 -4.00 9.03
N SER A 244 19.34 -3.15 10.06
CA SER A 244 20.63 -2.47 10.27
C SER A 244 21.81 -3.45 10.43
N LYS A 245 21.60 -4.62 11.03
CA LYS A 245 22.64 -5.59 11.27
C LYS A 245 22.92 -6.55 10.12
N ASN A 246 21.88 -6.90 9.34
CA ASN A 246 21.92 -8.04 8.43
C ASN A 246 21.70 -7.66 6.96
N ILE A 247 21.56 -6.37 6.64
CA ILE A 247 21.42 -5.94 5.25
C ILE A 247 22.67 -6.29 4.43
N ILE A 248 22.47 -7.00 3.33
CA ILE A 248 23.56 -7.38 2.43
C ILE A 248 24.13 -6.15 1.73
N PRO A 249 25.45 -5.96 1.77
CA PRO A 249 26.11 -4.86 1.07
C PRO A 249 25.79 -4.87 -0.42
N HIS A 250 25.50 -3.71 -1.00
CA HIS A 250 25.13 -3.58 -2.43
C HIS A 250 26.13 -4.23 -3.39
N LYS A 251 27.44 -4.23 -3.05
CA LYS A 251 28.48 -4.88 -3.86
C LYS A 251 28.23 -6.36 -4.15
N GLU A 252 27.52 -7.06 -3.24
CA GLU A 252 27.25 -8.49 -3.34
C GLU A 252 26.11 -8.82 -4.31
N TRP A 253 25.20 -7.87 -4.53
CA TRP A 253 24.07 -8.03 -5.44
C TRP A 253 24.03 -6.99 -6.59
N ARG A 254 25.18 -6.34 -6.89
CA ARG A 254 25.28 -5.30 -7.93
C ARG A 254 24.79 -5.74 -9.32
N TYR A 255 25.00 -7.02 -9.69
CA TYR A 255 24.54 -7.55 -10.95
C TYR A 255 23.01 -7.68 -10.99
N LEU A 256 22.41 -8.14 -9.90
CA LEU A 256 20.95 -8.17 -9.73
C LEU A 256 20.40 -6.74 -9.80
N SER A 257 21.03 -5.80 -9.10
CA SER A 257 20.69 -4.37 -9.14
C SER A 257 20.68 -3.81 -10.56
N LEU A 258 21.72 -4.08 -11.35
CA LEU A 258 21.79 -3.63 -12.73
C LEU A 258 20.67 -4.25 -13.60
N LYS A 259 20.46 -5.56 -13.48
CA LYS A 259 19.37 -6.27 -14.15
C LYS A 259 18.01 -5.65 -13.82
N ASN A 260 17.75 -5.46 -12.55
CA ASN A 260 16.49 -4.87 -12.05
C ASN A 260 16.33 -3.43 -12.57
N LYS A 261 17.38 -2.62 -12.54
CA LYS A 261 17.36 -1.24 -13.08
C LYS A 261 16.99 -1.21 -14.56
N LEU A 262 17.60 -2.08 -15.35
CA LEU A 262 17.29 -2.18 -16.79
C LEU A 262 15.85 -2.64 -17.00
N TYR A 263 15.38 -3.64 -16.25
CA TYR A 263 14.01 -4.13 -16.32
C TYR A 263 12.99 -3.07 -15.92
N VAL A 264 13.18 -2.40 -14.79
CA VAL A 264 12.28 -1.32 -14.32
C VAL A 264 12.21 -0.19 -15.35
N ASN A 265 13.36 0.26 -15.86
CA ASN A 265 13.39 1.29 -16.91
C ASN A 265 12.67 0.85 -18.18
N TYR A 266 12.88 -0.40 -18.65
CA TYR A 266 12.16 -0.95 -19.79
C TYR A 266 10.64 -0.94 -19.56
N VAL A 267 10.18 -1.40 -18.39
CA VAL A 267 8.74 -1.42 -18.06
C VAL A 267 8.17 0.00 -18.01
N LEU A 268 8.88 0.96 -17.39
CA LEU A 268 8.46 2.35 -17.33
C LEU A 268 8.37 2.97 -18.72
N MET A 269 9.40 2.79 -19.56
CA MET A 269 9.40 3.29 -20.94
C MET A 269 8.28 2.66 -21.77
N SER A 270 8.11 1.34 -21.68
CA SER A 270 7.02 0.62 -22.36
C SER A 270 5.64 1.15 -21.96
N LYS A 271 5.40 1.33 -20.66
CA LYS A 271 4.13 1.89 -20.15
C LYS A 271 3.91 3.33 -20.62
N LYS A 272 4.95 4.19 -20.59
CA LYS A 272 4.88 5.57 -21.10
C LYS A 272 4.60 5.61 -22.59
N LEU A 273 5.28 4.79 -23.37
CA LEU A 273 5.09 4.71 -24.82
C LEU A 273 3.66 4.24 -25.16
N LYS A 274 3.19 3.16 -24.53
CA LYS A 274 1.81 2.67 -24.70
C LYS A 274 0.77 3.73 -24.36
N LYS A 275 1.03 4.57 -23.33
CA LYS A 275 0.18 5.71 -23.00
C LYS A 275 0.21 6.78 -24.11
N ALA A 276 1.41 7.14 -24.59
CA ALA A 276 1.58 8.18 -25.61
C ALA A 276 0.92 7.81 -26.97
N VAL A 277 0.96 6.54 -27.36
CA VAL A 277 0.32 6.05 -28.59
C VAL A 277 -1.13 5.61 -28.41
N GLY A 278 -1.76 5.90 -27.23
CA GLY A 278 -3.19 5.62 -27.00
C GLY A 278 -3.55 4.13 -26.90
N LEU A 279 -2.58 3.24 -26.68
CA LEU A 279 -2.86 1.79 -26.53
C LEU A 279 -3.63 1.45 -25.25
N TYR A 280 -3.61 2.32 -24.26
CA TYR A 280 -4.53 2.24 -23.14
C TYR A 280 -5.81 2.97 -23.54
N LYS A 281 -6.82 2.24 -24.05
CA LYS A 281 -8.12 2.82 -24.36
C LYS A 281 -8.64 3.53 -23.10
N ILE A 282 -8.61 4.85 -23.15
CA ILE A 282 -9.16 5.74 -22.12
C ILE A 282 -10.67 5.65 -22.27
N LYS A 283 -11.37 5.33 -21.19
CA LYS A 283 -12.83 5.37 -21.13
C LYS A 283 -13.27 6.75 -20.64
#